data_5553a6ac58bdece8d4b5ec33065450f6
#
_entry.id   5553a6ac58bdece8d4b5ec33065450f6
#
_cell.length_a   1.000
_cell.length_b   1.000
_cell.length_c   1.000
_cell.angle_alpha   90.00
_cell.angle_beta   90.00
_cell.angle_gamma   90.00
#
_symmetry.space_group_name_H-M   'P 1'
#
loop_
_entity.id
_entity.type
_entity.pdbx_description
1 polymer ?
#
loop_
_entity_poly.entity_id
_entity_poly.type
_entity_poly.pdbx_seq_one_letter_code
_entity_poly.pdbx_strand_id
1 'polypeptide(L)'
;MTPDTYLYFNHYQSKDTEEEPEANGGYSPLAHVYGYEPIPSMLTSDEQKFIKGVQANHWTEYITTFPQLQYMALPRWAALCEIQWSQPEKKDYADFLERLLRLTRLYDALGYNYAKHIFDVTADYRVNTKNGTVDIFTGTIDDAPIHYTLDGTEPTVQSPVTAGVLSVSQSGTFRAMAVRPSGNSRVVTEKITFGKSTCKPIVANQPINEQYKFNGITTLVDGLQGNGNYKTGRWIAFRGNDMDVT
;
A
#
# COMPACT_ATOMS: atom_id res chain seq x y z
N MET A 1 -23.05 -7.53 -10.37
CA MET A 1 -22.39 -7.60 -9.05
C MET A 1 -21.57 -6.34 -8.86
N THR A 2 -21.69 -5.68 -7.71
CA THR A 2 -20.97 -4.44 -7.41
C THR A 2 -20.75 -4.33 -5.88
N PRO A 3 -19.91 -5.21 -5.28
CA PRO A 3 -19.66 -5.18 -3.86
C PRO A 3 -18.87 -3.94 -3.47
N ASP A 4 -19.29 -3.32 -2.37
CA ASP A 4 -18.72 -2.09 -1.82
C ASP A 4 -17.20 -2.16 -1.63
N THR A 5 -16.72 -3.17 -0.93
CA THR A 5 -15.30 -3.30 -0.56
C THR A 5 -14.36 -3.48 -1.75
N TYR A 6 -14.85 -3.95 -2.90
CA TYR A 6 -14.03 -4.23 -4.08
C TYR A 6 -14.21 -3.20 -5.19
N LEU A 7 -15.45 -2.79 -5.45
CA LEU A 7 -15.80 -2.11 -6.70
C LEU A 7 -16.40 -0.72 -6.50
N TYR A 8 -16.32 -0.16 -5.29
CA TYR A 8 -16.61 1.25 -5.05
C TYR A 8 -15.32 2.05 -5.21
N PHE A 9 -15.15 2.65 -6.37
CA PHE A 9 -13.94 3.37 -6.75
C PHE A 9 -13.88 4.81 -6.18
N ASN A 10 -14.83 5.16 -5.34
CA ASN A 10 -14.78 6.34 -4.48
C ASN A 10 -14.06 6.07 -3.14
N HIS A 11 -13.51 4.86 -2.93
CA HIS A 11 -12.63 4.52 -1.82
C HIS A 11 -11.17 4.87 -2.12
N TYR A 12 -10.37 5.08 -1.08
CA TYR A 12 -8.92 5.31 -1.18
C TYR A 12 -8.20 4.15 -1.86
N GLN A 13 -7.19 4.47 -2.66
CA GLN A 13 -6.33 3.50 -3.31
C GLN A 13 -5.03 3.24 -2.51
N SER A 14 -4.62 4.18 -1.65
CA SER A 14 -3.50 4.07 -0.74
C SER A 14 -3.96 4.08 0.73
N LYS A 15 -3.14 3.51 1.60
CA LYS A 15 -3.31 3.67 3.06
C LYS A 15 -2.84 5.03 3.56
N ASP A 16 -1.97 5.67 2.81
CA ASP A 16 -1.54 7.04 3.06
C ASP A 16 -2.57 8.01 2.50
N THR A 17 -3.58 8.28 3.30
CA THR A 17 -4.72 9.11 2.90
C THR A 17 -4.40 10.61 2.94
N GLU A 18 -3.25 11.03 3.48
CA GLU A 18 -2.84 12.44 3.49
C GLU A 18 -2.38 12.89 2.10
N GLU A 19 -1.87 11.96 1.28
CA GLU A 19 -1.46 12.22 -0.09
C GLU A 19 -2.50 11.85 -1.15
N GLU A 20 -3.64 11.28 -0.72
CA GLU A 20 -4.75 10.93 -1.61
C GLU A 20 -5.74 12.10 -1.77
N PRO A 21 -6.41 12.24 -2.91
CA PRO A 21 -7.58 13.09 -3.00
C PRO A 21 -8.64 12.68 -1.98
N GLU A 22 -9.40 13.65 -1.47
CA GLU A 22 -10.50 13.36 -0.55
C GLU A 22 -11.44 12.29 -1.13
N ALA A 23 -11.82 11.33 -0.30
CA ALA A 23 -12.63 10.20 -0.70
C ALA A 23 -13.61 9.79 0.42
N ASN A 24 -14.57 8.94 0.09
CA ASN A 24 -15.60 8.46 1.03
C ASN A 24 -15.08 7.45 2.08
N GLY A 25 -13.81 7.56 2.49
CA GLY A 25 -13.22 6.53 3.35
C GLY A 25 -13.04 5.20 2.61
N GLY A 26 -12.96 4.09 3.35
CA GLY A 26 -12.72 2.77 2.78
C GLY A 26 -11.33 2.63 2.14
N TYR A 27 -10.96 1.41 1.77
CA TYR A 27 -9.67 1.13 1.13
C TYR A 27 -9.85 0.01 0.11
N SER A 28 -9.67 0.33 -1.16
CA SER A 28 -9.78 -0.61 -2.27
C SER A 28 -8.61 -0.44 -3.23
N PRO A 29 -7.42 -1.01 -2.90
CA PRO A 29 -6.25 -0.94 -3.76
C PRO A 29 -6.40 -1.81 -5.00
N LEU A 30 -5.55 -1.57 -5.99
CA LEU A 30 -5.54 -2.30 -7.27
C LEU A 30 -5.55 -3.83 -7.09
N ALA A 31 -4.70 -4.35 -6.20
CA ALA A 31 -4.62 -5.79 -5.94
C ALA A 31 -5.93 -6.36 -5.39
N HIS A 32 -6.64 -5.58 -4.58
CA HIS A 32 -7.92 -5.99 -4.02
C HIS A 32 -9.00 -6.10 -5.10
N VAL A 33 -9.07 -5.11 -5.99
CA VAL A 33 -9.97 -5.13 -7.16
C VAL A 33 -9.67 -6.33 -8.05
N TYR A 34 -8.39 -6.56 -8.39
CA TYR A 34 -7.97 -7.69 -9.22
C TYR A 34 -8.29 -9.04 -8.59
N GLY A 35 -8.19 -9.15 -7.27
CA GLY A 35 -8.48 -10.37 -6.51
C GLY A 35 -9.97 -10.72 -6.45
N TYR A 36 -10.85 -9.80 -6.82
CA TYR A 36 -12.29 -10.06 -6.77
C TYR A 36 -12.69 -11.15 -7.76
N GLU A 37 -13.54 -12.09 -7.30
CA GLU A 37 -14.16 -13.11 -8.14
C GLU A 37 -15.66 -12.81 -8.27
N PRO A 38 -16.13 -12.49 -9.51
CA PRO A 38 -17.52 -12.12 -9.73
C PRO A 38 -18.52 -13.24 -9.49
N ILE A 39 -18.10 -14.49 -9.66
CA ILE A 39 -18.96 -15.66 -9.51
C ILE A 39 -18.59 -16.38 -8.21
N PRO A 40 -19.38 -16.22 -7.14
CA PRO A 40 -19.13 -16.91 -5.88
C PRO A 40 -19.10 -18.43 -6.05
N SER A 41 -18.11 -19.09 -5.48
CA SER A 41 -17.89 -20.54 -5.59
C SER A 41 -19.02 -21.41 -5.02
N MET A 42 -19.87 -20.82 -4.17
CA MET A 42 -21.03 -21.50 -3.58
C MET A 42 -22.21 -21.66 -4.55
N LEU A 43 -22.21 -20.95 -5.69
CA LEU A 43 -23.29 -21.01 -6.65
C LEU A 43 -23.18 -22.25 -7.53
N THR A 44 -24.30 -22.93 -7.74
CA THR A 44 -24.41 -24.01 -8.72
C THR A 44 -24.25 -23.46 -10.15
N SER A 45 -23.92 -24.32 -11.11
CA SER A 45 -23.78 -23.94 -12.53
C SER A 45 -25.04 -23.29 -13.11
N ASP A 46 -26.23 -23.61 -12.60
CA ASP A 46 -27.47 -23.00 -13.05
C ASP A 46 -27.65 -21.61 -12.44
N GLU A 47 -27.29 -21.41 -11.20
CA GLU A 47 -27.33 -20.10 -10.53
C GLU A 47 -26.30 -19.13 -11.09
N GLN A 48 -25.10 -19.59 -11.45
CA GLN A 48 -24.06 -18.78 -12.08
C GLN A 48 -24.54 -18.07 -13.34
N LYS A 49 -25.46 -18.65 -14.09
CA LYS A 49 -26.05 -18.06 -15.32
C LYS A 49 -26.79 -16.74 -15.06
N PHE A 50 -27.19 -16.49 -13.82
CA PHE A 50 -27.85 -15.24 -13.44
C PHE A 50 -26.86 -14.10 -13.17
N ILE A 51 -25.58 -14.39 -12.99
CA ILE A 51 -24.53 -13.37 -12.90
C ILE A 51 -24.19 -12.90 -14.31
N LYS A 52 -24.67 -11.71 -14.69
CA LYS A 52 -24.50 -11.17 -16.04
C LYS A 52 -23.24 -10.33 -16.20
N GLY A 53 -22.54 -10.01 -15.11
CA GLY A 53 -21.33 -9.22 -15.11
C GLY A 53 -21.13 -8.45 -13.81
N VAL A 54 -20.14 -7.60 -13.82
CA VAL A 54 -19.78 -6.70 -12.72
C VAL A 54 -19.71 -5.26 -13.21
N GLN A 55 -19.85 -4.32 -12.29
CA GLN A 55 -19.63 -2.88 -12.54
C GLN A 55 -18.94 -2.28 -11.33
N ALA A 56 -18.16 -1.24 -11.56
CA ALA A 56 -17.67 -0.37 -10.50
C ALA A 56 -18.55 0.88 -10.37
N ASN A 57 -18.63 1.39 -9.17
CA ASN A 57 -19.36 2.61 -8.86
C ASN A 57 -18.38 3.74 -8.54
N HIS A 58 -18.69 4.93 -9.07
CA HIS A 58 -18.05 6.19 -8.70
C HIS A 58 -19.12 7.10 -8.11
N TRP A 59 -19.25 7.08 -6.79
CA TRP A 59 -20.11 8.04 -6.08
C TRP A 59 -19.35 9.35 -5.97
N THR A 60 -20.01 10.45 -6.30
CA THR A 60 -19.32 11.72 -6.57
C THR A 60 -19.42 12.74 -5.43
N GLU A 61 -19.77 12.30 -4.23
CA GLU A 61 -19.85 13.17 -3.05
C GLU A 61 -18.54 13.94 -2.80
N TYR A 62 -17.41 13.28 -3.08
CA TYR A 62 -16.07 13.84 -2.89
C TYR A 62 -15.31 14.04 -4.21
N ILE A 63 -15.84 13.56 -5.34
CA ILE A 63 -15.20 13.66 -6.66
C ILE A 63 -15.77 14.90 -7.37
N THR A 64 -15.02 15.99 -7.32
CA THR A 64 -15.48 17.31 -7.80
C THR A 64 -14.95 17.68 -9.17
N THR A 65 -13.92 17.00 -9.66
CA THR A 65 -13.27 17.31 -10.94
C THR A 65 -13.04 16.07 -11.78
N PHE A 66 -12.94 16.25 -13.10
CA PHE A 66 -12.63 15.14 -14.01
C PHE A 66 -11.23 14.55 -13.78
N PRO A 67 -10.17 15.33 -13.52
CA PRO A 67 -8.87 14.74 -13.13
C PRO A 67 -8.95 13.92 -11.85
N GLN A 68 -9.73 14.31 -10.86
CA GLN A 68 -9.96 13.50 -9.66
C GLN A 68 -10.70 12.20 -9.99
N LEU A 69 -11.71 12.24 -10.87
CA LEU A 69 -12.41 11.05 -11.36
C LEU A 69 -11.42 10.08 -12.02
N GLN A 70 -10.53 10.58 -12.89
CA GLN A 70 -9.50 9.78 -13.53
C GLN A 70 -8.57 9.13 -12.49
N TYR A 71 -8.12 9.88 -11.49
CA TYR A 71 -7.30 9.37 -10.40
C TYR A 71 -8.00 8.23 -9.66
N MET A 72 -9.26 8.44 -9.28
CA MET A 72 -10.03 7.45 -8.54
C MET A 72 -10.37 6.21 -9.38
N ALA A 73 -10.53 6.36 -10.69
CA ALA A 73 -10.81 5.25 -11.61
C ALA A 73 -9.56 4.44 -11.98
N LEU A 74 -8.47 5.13 -12.30
CA LEU A 74 -7.28 4.52 -12.90
C LEU A 74 -6.18 4.29 -11.85
N PRO A 75 -5.51 3.15 -11.87
CA PRO A 75 -5.61 2.07 -12.86
C PRO A 75 -6.60 0.95 -12.48
N ARG A 76 -7.42 1.09 -11.42
CA ARG A 76 -8.37 0.05 -10.96
C ARG A 76 -9.33 -0.40 -12.05
N TRP A 77 -9.65 0.49 -13.00
CA TRP A 77 -10.50 0.14 -14.14
C TRP A 77 -9.86 -0.93 -15.03
N ALA A 78 -8.53 -0.93 -15.18
CA ALA A 78 -7.84 -1.99 -15.90
C ALA A 78 -8.02 -3.35 -15.21
N ALA A 79 -7.95 -3.38 -13.86
CA ALA A 79 -8.23 -4.59 -13.09
C ALA A 79 -9.70 -5.03 -13.23
N LEU A 80 -10.65 -4.10 -13.23
CA LEU A 80 -12.05 -4.40 -13.49
C LEU A 80 -12.26 -5.05 -14.86
N CYS A 81 -11.62 -4.54 -15.90
CA CYS A 81 -11.67 -5.12 -17.24
C CYS A 81 -11.11 -6.56 -17.23
N GLU A 82 -9.97 -6.77 -16.57
CA GLU A 82 -9.33 -8.08 -16.49
C GLU A 82 -10.25 -9.12 -15.85
N ILE A 83 -10.87 -8.82 -14.71
CA ILE A 83 -11.77 -9.76 -14.02
C ILE A 83 -13.08 -10.02 -14.78
N GLN A 84 -13.44 -9.15 -15.73
CA GLN A 84 -14.61 -9.36 -16.59
C GLN A 84 -14.32 -10.25 -17.79
N TRP A 85 -13.08 -10.26 -18.28
CA TRP A 85 -12.70 -10.95 -19.50
C TRP A 85 -11.92 -12.24 -19.25
N SER A 86 -11.24 -12.35 -18.11
CA SER A 86 -10.39 -13.49 -17.79
C SER A 86 -11.13 -14.50 -16.93
N GLN A 87 -10.98 -15.77 -17.28
CA GLN A 87 -11.42 -16.85 -16.42
C GLN A 87 -10.56 -16.89 -15.15
N PRO A 88 -11.10 -17.27 -13.98
CA PRO A 88 -10.38 -17.29 -12.71
C PRO A 88 -9.03 -18.00 -12.77
N GLU A 89 -8.98 -19.15 -13.46
CA GLU A 89 -7.78 -19.99 -13.58
C GLU A 89 -6.69 -19.39 -14.46
N LYS A 90 -7.03 -18.34 -15.22
CA LYS A 90 -6.10 -17.64 -16.12
C LYS A 90 -5.63 -16.31 -15.55
N LYS A 91 -6.13 -15.91 -14.37
CA LYS A 91 -5.71 -14.67 -13.73
C LYS A 91 -4.30 -14.83 -13.16
N ASP A 92 -3.41 -13.99 -13.62
CA ASP A 92 -2.03 -13.86 -13.13
C ASP A 92 -1.75 -12.38 -12.83
N TYR A 93 -1.60 -12.06 -11.55
CA TYR A 93 -1.43 -10.67 -11.13
C TYR A 93 -0.08 -10.09 -11.57
N ALA A 94 0.97 -10.90 -11.59
CA ALA A 94 2.30 -10.44 -12.03
C ALA A 94 2.30 -10.10 -13.52
N ASP A 95 1.73 -10.99 -14.38
CA ASP A 95 1.56 -10.70 -15.80
C ASP A 95 0.64 -9.49 -16.04
N PHE A 96 -0.44 -9.37 -15.25
CA PHE A 96 -1.30 -8.19 -15.32
C PHE A 96 -0.53 -6.90 -15.03
N LEU A 97 0.35 -6.88 -14.03
CA LEU A 97 1.16 -5.71 -13.69
C LEU A 97 2.14 -5.33 -14.81
N GLU A 98 2.76 -6.30 -15.47
CA GLU A 98 3.61 -6.03 -16.63
C GLU A 98 2.82 -5.38 -17.79
N ARG A 99 1.63 -5.87 -18.05
CA ARG A 99 0.73 -5.28 -19.05
C ARG A 99 0.23 -3.90 -18.62
N LEU A 100 -0.04 -3.71 -17.34
CA LEU A 100 -0.45 -2.44 -16.77
C LEU A 100 0.64 -1.38 -16.93
N LEU A 101 1.92 -1.71 -16.71
CA LEU A 101 3.04 -0.80 -16.96
C LEU A 101 3.09 -0.29 -18.41
N ARG A 102 2.69 -1.12 -19.38
CA ARG A 102 2.56 -0.68 -20.77
C ARG A 102 1.36 0.24 -20.98
N LEU A 103 0.24 -0.07 -20.30
CA LEU A 103 -0.98 0.74 -20.37
C LEU A 103 -0.77 2.12 -19.73
N THR A 104 -0.01 2.22 -18.62
CA THR A 104 0.27 3.51 -17.98
C THR A 104 1.11 4.44 -18.85
N ARG A 105 1.96 3.91 -19.71
CA ARG A 105 2.66 4.73 -20.73
C ARG A 105 1.66 5.39 -21.70
N LEU A 106 0.58 4.68 -22.03
CA LEU A 106 -0.49 5.27 -22.83
C LEU A 106 -1.25 6.33 -22.05
N TYR A 107 -1.50 6.09 -20.75
CA TYR A 107 -2.10 7.10 -19.88
C TYR A 107 -1.25 8.37 -19.80
N ASP A 108 0.07 8.23 -19.65
CA ASP A 108 0.99 9.38 -19.66
C ASP A 108 0.96 10.11 -21.00
N ALA A 109 0.99 9.38 -22.13
CA ALA A 109 0.95 9.97 -23.48
C ALA A 109 -0.36 10.72 -23.76
N LEU A 110 -1.47 10.27 -23.17
CA LEU A 110 -2.79 10.89 -23.32
C LEU A 110 -3.06 11.96 -22.23
N GLY A 111 -2.14 12.17 -21.28
CA GLY A 111 -2.29 13.13 -20.21
C GLY A 111 -3.34 12.73 -19.17
N TYR A 112 -3.61 11.44 -19.00
CA TYR A 112 -4.55 10.98 -17.97
C TYR A 112 -3.96 11.10 -16.57
N ASN A 113 -4.77 11.58 -15.65
CA ASN A 113 -4.42 11.61 -14.24
C ASN A 113 -4.82 10.28 -13.59
N TYR A 114 -3.84 9.43 -13.30
CA TYR A 114 -4.07 8.13 -12.65
C TYR A 114 -3.27 8.01 -11.35
N ALA A 115 -3.67 7.12 -10.45
CA ALA A 115 -2.99 6.89 -9.18
C ALA A 115 -1.63 6.21 -9.43
N LYS A 116 -0.56 7.01 -9.48
CA LYS A 116 0.82 6.55 -9.78
C LYS A 116 1.48 5.84 -8.60
N HIS A 117 0.96 5.97 -7.39
CA HIS A 117 1.54 5.44 -6.15
C HIS A 117 1.74 3.91 -6.16
N ILE A 118 1.03 3.17 -7.02
CA ILE A 118 1.25 1.72 -7.17
C ILE A 118 2.68 1.38 -7.63
N PHE A 119 3.38 2.36 -8.21
CA PHE A 119 4.77 2.22 -8.64
C PHE A 119 5.77 2.79 -7.64
N ASP A 120 5.31 3.28 -6.51
CA ASP A 120 6.18 3.79 -5.45
C ASP A 120 6.92 2.66 -4.75
N VAL A 121 7.97 3.02 -4.03
CA VAL A 121 8.69 2.09 -3.17
C VAL A 121 7.78 1.68 -2.02
N THR A 122 7.63 0.40 -1.80
CA THR A 122 7.07 -0.14 -0.56
C THR A 122 8.18 -0.32 0.46
N ALA A 123 7.94 0.05 1.71
CA ALA A 123 8.88 -0.13 2.81
C ALA A 123 8.15 -0.72 4.02
N ASP A 124 8.60 -1.88 4.48
CA ASP A 124 8.14 -2.51 5.73
C ASP A 124 9.29 -2.50 6.75
N TYR A 125 8.97 -2.13 7.97
CA TYR A 125 9.96 -1.91 9.04
C TYR A 125 9.79 -2.96 10.12
N ARG A 126 10.86 -3.69 10.42
CA ARG A 126 10.83 -4.75 11.43
C ARG A 126 11.96 -4.60 12.44
N VAL A 127 11.61 -4.76 13.68
CA VAL A 127 12.57 -4.74 14.78
C VAL A 127 13.36 -6.05 14.83
N ASN A 128 14.67 -5.93 14.82
CA ASN A 128 15.59 -7.04 15.02
C ASN A 128 16.25 -6.88 16.40
N THR A 129 15.63 -7.46 17.41
CA THR A 129 16.11 -7.36 18.80
C THR A 129 17.46 -8.06 19.05
N LYS A 130 17.82 -9.04 18.20
CA LYS A 130 19.11 -9.73 18.27
C LYS A 130 20.28 -8.82 17.90
N ASN A 131 20.08 -8.06 16.82
CA ASN A 131 21.14 -7.21 16.26
C ASN A 131 21.00 -5.76 16.74
N GLY A 132 19.89 -5.41 17.40
CA GLY A 132 19.63 -4.03 17.81
C GLY A 132 19.40 -3.11 16.62
N THR A 133 18.79 -3.61 15.54
CA THR A 133 18.53 -2.88 14.29
C THR A 133 17.04 -2.78 13.97
N VAL A 134 16.69 -1.77 13.20
CA VAL A 134 15.45 -1.76 12.43
C VAL A 134 15.79 -2.20 11.02
N ASP A 135 15.21 -3.30 10.59
CA ASP A 135 15.40 -3.83 9.25
C ASP A 135 14.28 -3.29 8.34
N ILE A 136 14.67 -2.60 7.26
CA ILE A 136 13.79 -1.98 6.28
C ILE A 136 13.73 -2.89 5.07
N PHE A 137 12.59 -3.51 4.83
CA PHE A 137 12.32 -4.33 3.66
C PHE A 137 11.72 -3.45 2.57
N THR A 138 12.44 -3.31 1.48
CA THR A 138 12.02 -2.46 0.36
C THR A 138 11.66 -3.29 -0.86
N GLY A 139 10.69 -2.83 -1.63
CA GLY A 139 10.27 -3.45 -2.87
C GLY A 139 9.56 -2.46 -3.79
N THR A 140 9.39 -2.87 -5.03
CA THR A 140 8.52 -2.22 -6.01
C THR A 140 7.69 -3.30 -6.68
N ILE A 141 6.57 -2.90 -7.26
CA ILE A 141 5.63 -3.82 -7.91
C ILE A 141 6.23 -4.52 -9.14
N ASP A 142 7.30 -3.97 -9.70
CA ASP A 142 7.93 -4.35 -10.97
C ASP A 142 9.45 -4.57 -10.84
N ASP A 143 9.94 -4.80 -9.63
CA ASP A 143 11.36 -5.02 -9.30
C ASP A 143 12.30 -3.92 -9.83
N ALA A 144 11.78 -2.69 -9.96
CA ALA A 144 12.58 -1.55 -10.37
C ALA A 144 13.68 -1.23 -9.35
N PRO A 145 14.88 -0.79 -9.79
CA PRO A 145 15.97 -0.41 -8.89
C PRO A 145 15.53 0.67 -7.90
N ILE A 146 15.82 0.46 -6.62
CA ILE A 146 15.47 1.39 -5.54
C ILE A 146 16.73 2.09 -5.06
N HIS A 147 16.81 3.39 -5.32
CA HIS A 147 17.87 4.26 -4.82
C HIS A 147 17.46 4.88 -3.48
N TYR A 148 18.39 4.94 -2.53
CA TYR A 148 18.07 5.38 -1.17
C TYR A 148 19.14 6.26 -0.54
N THR A 149 18.75 6.98 0.52
CA THR A 149 19.61 7.67 1.48
C THR A 149 19.16 7.37 2.91
N LEU A 150 20.04 7.53 3.89
CA LEU A 150 19.72 7.35 5.33
C LEU A 150 19.91 8.63 6.15
N ASP A 151 20.44 9.67 5.53
CA ASP A 151 20.75 10.98 6.13
C ASP A 151 19.66 12.03 5.87
N GLY A 152 18.59 11.65 5.16
CA GLY A 152 17.48 12.54 4.80
C GLY A 152 17.71 13.40 3.56
N THR A 153 18.85 13.27 2.90
CA THR A 153 19.05 13.91 1.59
C THR A 153 18.15 13.29 0.51
N GLU A 154 17.83 14.06 -0.53
CA GLU A 154 17.03 13.57 -1.64
C GLU A 154 17.78 12.46 -2.38
N PRO A 155 17.21 11.24 -2.56
CA PRO A 155 17.85 10.21 -3.35
C PRO A 155 17.91 10.62 -4.84
N THR A 156 19.01 10.29 -5.47
CA THR A 156 19.26 10.53 -6.91
C THR A 156 19.60 9.22 -7.60
N VAL A 157 19.71 9.24 -8.92
CA VAL A 157 20.16 8.07 -9.71
C VAL A 157 21.61 7.66 -9.40
N GLN A 158 22.39 8.49 -8.70
CA GLN A 158 23.72 8.18 -8.22
C GLN A 158 23.75 7.66 -6.78
N SER A 159 22.61 7.75 -6.06
CA SER A 159 22.52 7.23 -4.70
C SER A 159 22.66 5.70 -4.67
N PRO A 160 23.08 5.11 -3.54
CA PRO A 160 23.17 3.66 -3.39
C PRO A 160 21.86 2.96 -3.76
N VAL A 161 21.96 1.76 -4.33
CA VAL A 161 20.83 0.89 -4.65
C VAL A 161 20.69 -0.16 -3.55
N THR A 162 19.47 -0.36 -3.05
CA THR A 162 19.20 -1.43 -2.08
C THR A 162 19.04 -2.78 -2.75
N ALA A 163 19.50 -3.83 -2.06
CA ALA A 163 19.24 -5.22 -2.43
C ALA A 163 17.95 -5.79 -1.83
N GLY A 164 17.02 -4.92 -1.44
CA GLY A 164 15.72 -5.30 -0.87
C GLY A 164 15.65 -5.20 0.66
N VAL A 165 16.76 -5.26 1.37
CA VAL A 165 16.81 -5.14 2.85
C VAL A 165 17.95 -4.22 3.28
N LEU A 166 17.63 -3.30 4.18
CA LEU A 166 18.58 -2.40 4.84
C LEU A 166 18.43 -2.55 6.34
N SER A 167 19.55 -2.63 7.07
CA SER A 167 19.53 -2.66 8.53
C SER A 167 20.12 -1.36 9.07
N VAL A 168 19.36 -0.64 9.88
CA VAL A 168 19.79 0.62 10.51
C VAL A 168 19.89 0.44 12.02
N SER A 169 20.94 0.99 12.64
CA SER A 169 21.24 0.89 14.08
C SER A 169 21.35 2.24 14.78
N GLN A 170 21.05 3.32 14.07
CA GLN A 170 21.10 4.69 14.60
C GLN A 170 19.99 5.54 14.00
N SER A 171 19.69 6.66 14.67
CA SER A 171 18.69 7.61 14.19
C SER A 171 19.08 8.18 12.83
N GLY A 172 18.09 8.32 11.95
CA GLY A 172 18.27 8.87 10.62
C GLY A 172 16.93 9.07 9.93
N THR A 173 16.99 9.58 8.71
CA THR A 173 15.81 9.69 7.84
C THR A 173 16.07 8.88 6.59
N PHE A 174 15.37 7.76 6.49
CA PHE A 174 15.35 6.94 5.28
C PHE A 174 14.53 7.65 4.21
N ARG A 175 15.10 7.76 3.02
CA ARG A 175 14.39 8.21 1.82
C ARG A 175 14.73 7.28 0.67
N ALA A 176 13.73 6.96 -0.15
CA ALA A 176 13.93 6.05 -1.27
C ALA A 176 13.02 6.38 -2.44
N MET A 177 13.51 6.14 -3.65
CA MET A 177 12.74 6.22 -4.88
C MET A 177 13.08 5.06 -5.81
N ALA A 178 12.12 4.61 -6.58
CA ALA A 178 12.33 3.68 -7.68
C ALA A 178 12.71 4.45 -8.96
N VAL A 179 13.71 3.96 -9.66
CA VAL A 179 14.20 4.57 -10.91
C VAL A 179 13.82 3.71 -12.09
N ARG A 180 13.16 4.31 -13.08
CA ARG A 180 12.71 3.64 -14.31
C ARG A 180 13.01 4.49 -15.54
N PRO A 181 13.14 3.87 -16.71
CA PRO A 181 13.24 4.63 -17.97
C PRO A 181 12.01 5.52 -18.25
N SER A 182 10.86 5.16 -17.72
CA SER A 182 9.60 5.91 -17.84
C SER A 182 9.46 7.06 -16.84
N GLY A 183 10.42 7.22 -15.93
CA GLY A 183 10.39 8.22 -14.86
C GLY A 183 10.51 7.60 -13.47
N ASN A 184 10.94 8.41 -12.52
CA ASN A 184 11.13 7.99 -11.13
C ASN A 184 9.78 7.96 -10.38
N SER A 185 9.69 7.12 -9.35
CA SER A 185 8.58 7.14 -8.40
C SER A 185 8.63 8.40 -7.52
N ARG A 186 7.56 8.61 -6.74
CA ARG A 186 7.63 9.52 -5.60
C ARG A 186 8.68 9.03 -4.60
N VAL A 187 9.18 9.96 -3.78
CA VAL A 187 10.13 9.62 -2.72
C VAL A 187 9.37 9.22 -1.47
N VAL A 188 9.58 7.99 -1.03
CA VAL A 188 9.14 7.54 0.29
C VAL A 188 10.10 8.09 1.34
N THR A 189 9.57 8.62 2.43
CA THR A 189 10.36 9.19 3.53
C THR A 189 9.88 8.63 4.85
N GLU A 190 10.81 8.14 5.68
CA GLU A 190 10.52 7.67 7.03
C GLU A 190 11.63 8.09 8.00
N LYS A 191 11.23 8.70 9.12
CA LYS A 191 12.15 9.08 10.19
C LYS A 191 12.24 7.97 11.21
N ILE A 192 13.44 7.45 11.43
CA ILE A 192 13.71 6.40 12.41
C ILE A 192 14.50 7.04 13.57
N THR A 193 14.00 6.90 14.79
CA THR A 193 14.59 7.48 15.99
C THR A 193 15.02 6.39 16.95
N PHE A 194 16.32 6.33 17.24
CA PHE A 194 16.86 5.41 18.23
C PHE A 194 16.92 6.07 19.60
N GLY A 195 16.06 5.60 20.49
CA GLY A 195 16.05 5.94 21.92
C GLY A 195 16.54 4.77 22.77
N LYS A 196 16.40 4.88 24.09
CA LYS A 196 16.85 3.85 25.04
C LYS A 196 16.11 2.51 24.89
N SER A 197 14.84 2.56 24.48
CA SER A 197 13.96 1.38 24.31
C SER A 197 13.99 0.81 22.89
N THR A 198 14.50 1.55 21.91
CA THR A 198 14.46 1.11 20.51
C THR A 198 15.21 -0.22 20.33
N CYS A 199 14.59 -1.15 19.64
CA CYS A 199 15.07 -2.51 19.38
C CYS A 199 15.34 -3.35 20.64
N LYS A 200 14.83 -2.97 21.81
CA LYS A 200 14.94 -3.80 23.03
C LYS A 200 13.86 -4.87 23.05
N PRO A 201 14.13 -6.03 23.66
CA PRO A 201 13.10 -7.03 23.93
C PRO A 201 11.97 -6.41 24.73
N ILE A 202 10.73 -6.72 24.34
CA ILE A 202 9.53 -6.21 24.99
C ILE A 202 8.49 -7.33 25.08
N VAL A 203 7.72 -7.33 26.17
CA VAL A 203 6.64 -8.29 26.40
C VAL A 203 5.39 -7.50 26.76
N ALA A 204 4.26 -7.87 26.18
CA ALA A 204 2.97 -7.29 26.54
C ALA A 204 2.38 -8.03 27.75
N ASN A 205 1.94 -7.30 28.78
CA ASN A 205 1.21 -7.83 29.94
C ASN A 205 -0.29 -8.01 29.64
N GLN A 206 -0.78 -7.36 28.58
CA GLN A 206 -2.18 -7.42 28.16
C GLN A 206 -2.27 -7.88 26.69
N PRO A 207 -3.36 -8.56 26.31
CA PRO A 207 -3.53 -8.99 24.93
C PRO A 207 -3.69 -7.79 24.00
N ILE A 208 -2.99 -7.84 22.86
CA ILE A 208 -3.09 -6.84 21.81
C ILE A 208 -4.46 -7.01 21.13
N ASN A 209 -5.07 -5.90 20.75
CA ASN A 209 -6.30 -5.91 19.97
C ASN A 209 -5.99 -6.31 18.53
N GLU A 210 -6.65 -7.34 18.02
CA GLU A 210 -6.42 -7.88 16.67
C GLU A 210 -6.66 -6.86 15.53
N GLN A 211 -7.58 -5.92 15.74
CA GLN A 211 -7.87 -4.87 14.77
C GLN A 211 -6.79 -3.79 14.72
N TYR A 212 -6.07 -3.57 15.82
CA TYR A 212 -5.06 -2.53 16.00
C TYR A 212 -3.75 -3.15 16.48
N LYS A 213 -3.18 -4.04 15.73
CA LYS A 213 -1.95 -4.75 16.12
C LYS A 213 -0.71 -4.36 15.33
N PHE A 214 -0.86 -3.65 14.21
CA PHE A 214 0.22 -3.32 13.25
C PHE A 214 1.28 -4.44 13.16
N ASN A 215 2.53 -4.18 13.59
CA ASN A 215 3.62 -5.17 13.67
C ASN A 215 3.72 -5.88 15.05
N GLY A 216 2.61 -5.93 15.79
CA GLY A 216 2.56 -6.51 17.13
C GLY A 216 3.25 -5.64 18.19
N ILE A 217 3.67 -6.25 19.29
CA ILE A 217 4.24 -5.52 20.44
C ILE A 217 5.51 -4.75 20.08
N THR A 218 6.27 -5.19 19.09
CA THR A 218 7.51 -4.53 18.65
C THR A 218 7.27 -3.15 18.06
N THR A 219 6.03 -2.80 17.70
CA THR A 219 5.64 -1.44 17.30
C THR A 219 6.02 -0.38 18.35
N LEU A 220 6.04 -0.75 19.64
CA LEU A 220 6.40 0.19 20.72
C LEU A 220 7.91 0.48 20.81
N VAL A 221 8.73 -0.30 20.11
CA VAL A 221 10.20 -0.21 20.16
C VAL A 221 10.82 -0.16 18.76
N ASP A 222 10.03 0.14 17.73
CA ASP A 222 10.48 0.18 16.33
C ASP A 222 11.19 1.49 15.94
N GLY A 223 11.13 2.51 16.81
CA GLY A 223 11.74 3.79 16.53
C GLY A 223 11.00 4.64 15.49
N LEU A 224 9.86 4.17 15.00
CA LEU A 224 9.00 4.91 14.07
C LEU A 224 8.07 5.83 14.84
N GLN A 225 7.68 6.92 14.20
CA GLN A 225 6.74 7.88 14.77
C GLN A 225 5.38 7.71 14.08
N GLY A 226 4.34 7.44 14.87
CA GLY A 226 2.97 7.49 14.40
C GLY A 226 2.57 8.92 14.02
N ASN A 227 1.66 9.07 13.08
CA ASN A 227 1.00 10.33 12.78
C ASN A 227 -0.38 10.40 13.45
N GLY A 228 -1.06 11.54 13.35
CA GLY A 228 -2.42 11.73 13.88
C GLY A 228 -3.50 10.95 13.14
N ASN A 229 -3.17 10.32 12.03
CA ASN A 229 -4.13 9.61 11.19
C ASN A 229 -4.24 8.12 11.58
N TYR A 230 -5.26 7.79 12.39
CA TYR A 230 -5.54 6.41 12.81
C TYR A 230 -5.91 5.45 11.65
N LYS A 231 -6.24 5.98 10.48
CA LYS A 231 -6.60 5.19 9.28
C LYS A 231 -5.38 4.55 8.60
N THR A 232 -4.16 5.01 8.90
CA THR A 232 -2.92 4.48 8.28
C THR A 232 -2.59 3.03 8.67
N GLY A 233 -3.27 2.49 9.68
CA GLY A 233 -3.03 1.15 10.18
C GLY A 233 -1.77 0.98 11.04
N ARG A 234 -1.01 2.04 11.33
CA ARG A 234 0.20 2.04 12.18
C ARG A 234 -0.11 2.23 13.66
N TRP A 235 -1.18 1.59 14.13
CA TRP A 235 -1.62 1.70 15.52
C TRP A 235 -1.55 0.37 16.24
N ILE A 236 -1.19 0.43 17.50
CA ILE A 236 -1.30 -0.68 18.42
C ILE A 236 -2.26 -0.31 19.57
N ALA A 237 -3.19 -1.18 19.88
CA ALA A 237 -4.08 -1.03 21.01
C ALA A 237 -4.10 -2.31 21.85
N PHE A 238 -4.31 -2.14 23.16
CA PHE A 238 -4.45 -3.24 24.10
C PHE A 238 -5.90 -3.42 24.50
N ARG A 239 -6.28 -4.65 24.83
CA ARG A 239 -7.57 -4.95 25.46
C ARG A 239 -7.42 -4.81 26.96
N GLY A 240 -8.14 -3.88 27.56
CA GLY A 240 -8.10 -3.60 28.99
C GLY A 240 -8.02 -2.12 29.27
N ASN A 241 -8.35 -1.70 30.46
CA ASN A 241 -8.50 -0.29 30.81
C ASN A 241 -7.24 0.35 31.39
N ASP A 242 -6.22 -0.44 31.72
CA ASP A 242 -5.04 0.06 32.41
C ASP A 242 -3.76 -0.30 31.65
N MET A 243 -3.11 0.72 31.08
CA MET A 243 -1.72 0.62 30.69
C MET A 243 -0.87 1.01 31.90
N ASP A 244 -0.32 0.01 32.59
CA ASP A 244 0.75 0.22 33.55
C ASP A 244 2.04 0.47 32.79
N VAL A 245 2.54 1.68 32.85
CA VAL A 245 3.86 2.08 32.32
C VAL A 245 4.80 2.12 33.51
N THR A 246 5.44 1.01 33.82
CA THR A 246 6.56 0.95 34.77
C THR A 246 7.89 1.10 34.05
#